data_1aa67cba3c5cf897295344bd48c4a48e
#
_entry.id   1aa67cba3c5cf897295344bd48c4a48e
#
_cell.length_a   1.000
_cell.length_b   1.000
_cell.length_c   1.000
_cell.angle_alpha   90.00
_cell.angle_beta   90.00
_cell.angle_gamma   90.00
#
_symmetry.space_group_name_H-M   'P 1'
#
loop_
_entity.id
_entity.type
_entity.pdbx_description
1 polymer ?
#
loop_
_entity_poly.entity_id
_entity_poly.type
_entity_poly.pdbx_seq_one_letter_code
_entity_poly.pdbx_strand_id
1 'polypeptide(L)' 'MIFQLERTLRNGATVLAFMGDVVLAEWDKGTHKEYVTWRIDKNAEAYCGHYFRDLDEAKADFKERI' A
#
# COMPACT_ATOMS: atom_id res chain seq x y z
N MET A 1 -5.71 -11.69 13.88
CA MET A 1 -5.62 -11.09 13.82
C MET A 1 -5.67 -10.12 13.74
N ILE A 2 -5.79 -9.44 13.52
CA ILE A 2 -5.84 -8.57 13.34
C ILE A 2 -5.57 -7.68 13.47
N PHE A 3 -5.42 -7.10 13.31
CA PHE A 3 -5.06 -6.24 13.39
C PHE A 3 -5.47 -5.15 13.37
N GLN A 4 -5.49 -4.37 13.56
CA GLN A 4 -5.76 -3.38 13.45
C GLN A 4 -5.29 -2.58 13.21
N LEU A 5 -5.35 -2.14 12.84
CA LEU A 5 -4.87 -1.50 12.64
C LEU A 5 -4.56 -0.34 12.26
N GLU A 6 -3.92 0.31 12.39
CA GLU A 6 -3.66 1.32 12.01
C GLU A 6 -3.25 1.26 10.88
N ARG A 7 -3.47 1.79 10.18
CA ARG A 7 -3.35 1.53 8.90
C ARG A 7 -2.80 2.66 8.14
N THR A 8 -2.15 3.64 8.72
CA THR A 8 -1.53 4.79 8.05
C THR A 8 -0.03 4.60 8.06
N LEU A 9 0.60 4.65 6.89
CA LEU A 9 2.04 4.59 6.78
C LEU A 9 2.64 5.95 7.10
N ARG A 10 3.96 6.00 7.29
CA ARG A 10 4.63 7.24 7.64
C ARG A 10 4.43 8.33 6.60
N ASN A 11 4.27 7.95 5.33
CA ASN A 11 4.05 8.91 4.26
C ASN A 11 2.60 9.37 4.15
N GLY A 12 1.73 8.91 5.03
CA GLY A 12 0.33 9.33 5.04
C GLY A 12 -0.61 8.44 4.27
N ALA A 13 -0.11 7.41 3.59
CA ALA A 13 -0.97 6.51 2.85
C ALA A 13 -1.72 5.58 3.80
N THR A 14 -2.93 5.20 3.42
CA THR A 14 -3.76 4.30 4.21
C THR A 14 -3.63 2.88 3.67
N VAL A 15 -3.27 1.96 4.54
CA VAL A 15 -3.10 0.55 4.15
C VAL A 15 -4.46 -0.08 3.93
N LEU A 16 -4.67 -0.66 2.76
CA LEU A 16 -5.90 -1.38 2.43
C LEU A 16 -5.73 -2.88 2.62
N ALA A 17 -4.52 -3.40 2.39
CA ALA A 17 -4.26 -4.83 2.53
C ALA A 17 -2.76 -5.03 2.67
N PHE A 18 -2.35 -6.14 3.28
CA PHE A 18 -0.94 -6.48 3.32
C PHE A 18 -0.79 -7.99 3.42
N MET A 19 0.34 -8.47 2.95
CA MET A 19 0.70 -9.88 3.11
C MET A 19 2.21 -9.94 3.12
N GLY A 20 2.78 -10.52 4.18
CA GLY A 20 4.22 -10.54 4.33
C GLY A 20 4.75 -9.13 4.42
N ASP A 21 5.66 -8.77 3.52
CA ASP A 21 6.25 -7.44 3.51
C ASP A 21 5.68 -6.55 2.39
N VAL A 22 4.57 -6.98 1.77
CA VAL A 22 3.95 -6.20 0.68
C VAL A 22 2.67 -5.58 1.19
N VAL A 23 2.47 -4.29 0.90
CA VAL A 23 1.25 -3.59 1.26
C VAL A 23 0.61 -3.00 0.03
N LEU A 24 -0.71 -2.89 0.06
CA LEU A 24 -1.51 -2.15 -0.91
C LEU A 24 -2.11 -0.98 -0.15
N ALA A 25 -1.89 0.22 -0.64
CA ALA A 25 -2.32 1.42 0.08
C ALA A 25 -3.01 2.40 -0.84
N GLU A 26 -3.87 3.22 -0.24
CA GLU A 26 -4.53 4.32 -0.93
C GLU A 26 -3.88 5.61 -0.47
N TRP A 27 -3.47 6.44 -1.42
CA TRP A 27 -2.80 7.69 -1.11
C TRP A 27 -3.63 8.84 -1.67
N ASP A 28 -4.24 9.58 -0.76
CA ASP A 28 -5.08 10.71 -1.14
C ASP A 28 -4.19 11.92 -1.38
N LYS A 29 -4.15 12.37 -2.62
CA LYS A 29 -3.29 13.49 -3.01
C LYS A 29 -4.06 14.81 -3.02
N GLY A 30 -5.31 14.80 -2.59
CA GLY A 30 -6.14 16.00 -2.58
C GLY A 30 -6.96 16.16 -3.83
N THR A 31 -6.32 16.16 -4.99
CA THR A 31 -7.03 16.30 -6.27
C THR A 31 -7.44 14.95 -6.84
N HIS A 32 -6.76 13.90 -6.42
CA HIS A 32 -7.07 12.54 -6.89
C HIS A 32 -6.49 11.56 -5.87
N LYS A 33 -6.81 10.30 -6.06
CA LYS A 33 -6.24 9.23 -5.24
C LYS A 33 -5.35 8.36 -6.08
N GLU A 34 -4.29 7.86 -5.47
CA GLU A 34 -3.42 6.89 -6.09
C GLU A 34 -3.43 5.63 -5.26
N TYR A 35 -3.25 4.51 -5.91
CA TYR A 35 -3.19 3.22 -5.25
C TYR A 35 -1.79 2.68 -5.50
N VAL A 36 -1.14 2.27 -4.44
CA VAL A 36 0.29 1.97 -4.50
C VAL A 36 0.53 0.63 -3.84
N THR A 37 1.42 -0.17 -4.43
CA THR A 37 1.94 -1.32 -3.72
C THR A 37 3.38 -1.02 -3.35
N TRP A 38 3.73 -1.32 -2.12
CA TRP A 38 5.10 -1.13 -1.61
C TRP A 38 5.56 -2.38 -0.93
N ARG A 39 6.88 -2.52 -0.82
CA ARG A 39 7.47 -3.42 0.15
C ARG A 39 7.79 -2.61 1.40
N ILE A 40 7.70 -3.26 2.54
CA ILE A 40 7.97 -2.62 3.83
C ILE A 40 9.15 -3.33 4.46
N ASP A 41 10.16 -2.59 4.87
CA ASP A 41 11.32 -3.19 5.51
C ASP A 41 11.09 -3.30 7.02
N LYS A 42 12.08 -3.82 7.74
CA LYS A 42 11.94 -4.06 9.17
C LYS A 42 11.82 -2.77 9.98
N ASN A 43 12.13 -1.64 9.38
CA ASN A 43 11.98 -0.34 10.03
C ASN A 43 10.66 0.34 9.67
N ALA A 44 9.75 -0.41 9.02
CA ALA A 44 8.46 0.09 8.56
C ALA A 44 8.60 1.17 7.49
N GLU A 45 9.68 1.10 6.72
CA GLU A 45 9.89 2.04 5.62
C GLU A 45 9.40 1.41 4.33
N ALA A 46 8.63 2.17 3.56
CA ALA A 46 8.11 1.70 2.29
C ALA A 46 9.13 1.94 1.18
N TYR A 47 9.29 0.96 0.29
CA TYR A 47 10.20 1.08 -0.84
C TYR A 47 9.68 0.26 -2.01
N CYS A 48 10.27 0.45 -3.18
CA CYS A 48 9.88 -0.25 -4.41
C CYS A 48 8.41 -0.07 -4.72
N GLY A 49 7.96 1.18 -4.76
CA GLY A 49 6.55 1.48 -5.00
C GLY A 49 6.15 1.34 -6.46
N HIS A 50 4.97 0.75 -6.68
CA HIS A 50 4.32 0.74 -7.99
C HIS A 50 3.02 1.53 -7.83
N TYR A 51 2.85 2.56 -8.66
CA TYR A 51 1.78 3.53 -8.49
C TYR A 51 0.73 3.37 -9.56
N PHE A 52 -0.53 3.39 -9.15
CA PHE A 52 -1.67 3.18 -10.05
C PHE A 52 -2.75 4.19 -9.74
N ARG A 53 -3.50 4.58 -10.77
CA ARG A 53 -4.70 5.41 -10.58
C ARG A 53 -5.93 4.53 -10.41
N ASP A 54 -5.85 3.26 -10.76
CA ASP A 54 -6.96 2.32 -10.73
C ASP A 54 -6.70 1.26 -9.68
N LEU A 55 -7.66 1.11 -8.76
CA LEU A 55 -7.52 0.16 -7.67
C LEU A 55 -7.39 -1.28 -8.17
N ASP A 56 -8.12 -1.63 -9.24
CA ASP A 56 -8.06 -3.00 -9.74
C ASP A 56 -6.68 -3.33 -10.28
N GLU A 57 -6.02 -2.36 -10.90
CA GLU A 57 -4.65 -2.57 -11.37
C GLU A 57 -3.70 -2.75 -10.20
N ALA A 58 -3.89 -1.97 -9.15
CA ALA A 58 -3.05 -2.07 -7.97
C ALA A 58 -3.25 -3.41 -7.28
N LYS A 59 -4.49 -3.89 -7.24
CA LYS A 59 -4.78 -5.20 -6.64
C LYS A 59 -4.09 -6.32 -7.41
N ALA A 60 -4.10 -6.22 -8.74
CA ALA A 60 -3.43 -7.23 -9.56
C ALA A 60 -1.94 -7.25 -9.29
N ASP A 61 -1.33 -6.07 -9.18
CA ASP A 61 0.08 -5.97 -8.88
C ASP A 61 0.39 -6.52 -7.49
N PHE A 62 -0.47 -6.21 -6.52
CA PHE A 62 -0.30 -6.72 -5.16
C PHE A 62 -0.28 -8.25 -5.16
N LYS A 63 -1.20 -8.86 -5.89
CA LYS A 63 -1.24 -10.32 -5.96
C LYS A 63 0.01 -10.89 -6.58
N GLU A 64 0.57 -10.20 -7.56
CA GLU A 64 1.79 -10.69 -8.22
C GLU A 64 3.00 -10.58 -7.31
N ARG A 65 3.02 -9.62 -6.39
CA ARG A 65 4.16 -9.41 -5.52
C ARG A 65 4.16 -10.35 -4.33
N ILE A 66 3.04 -10.91 -3.99
CA ILE A 66 2.96 -11.83 -2.88
C ILE A 66 3.01 -13.26 -3.39
#